data_9ae374f1261662e232bf586dc4201c27
#
_entry.id   9ae374f1261662e232bf586dc4201c27
#
_cell.length_a   1.000
_cell.length_b   1.000
_cell.length_c   1.000
_cell.angle_alpha   90.00
_cell.angle_beta   90.00
_cell.angle_gamma   90.00
#
_symmetry.space_group_name_H-M   'P 1'
#
loop_
_entity.id
_entity.type
_entity.pdbx_description
1 polymer ?
#
loop_
_entity_poly.entity_id
_entity_poly.type
_entity_poly.pdbx_seq_one_letter_code
_entity_poly.pdbx_strand_id
1 'polypeptide(L)'
;EALFHYRQPPPYFDVAAGSEAAIGAALVYALFHWGLSAWSAYAVLGIPIAYFVFERGAPLRVSSILTPFLGADSLDSPWSQFVDTLAVFATIGGVATSIALVSQQFLTGVEFQWGVPPGNMGPVLFVGGLATVFVLSAVSGLHRGIRRIAGLNVVLFGLFGALLLAVGPRGFIVDRGGEAVGSYLVHFIPMSLYASGSWVTEWTVWNWAWWF
;
A
#
# COMPACT_ATOMS: atom_id res chain seq x y z
N GLU A 1 -8.01 2.56 9.14
CA GLU A 1 -6.85 2.50 10.04
C GLU A 1 -6.82 3.68 11.01
N ALA A 2 -6.86 4.95 10.56
CA ALA A 2 -6.83 6.11 11.46
C ALA A 2 -7.92 6.07 12.57
N LEU A 3 -9.14 5.60 12.26
CA LEU A 3 -10.19 5.43 13.26
C LEU A 3 -9.85 4.38 14.32
N PHE A 4 -9.11 3.34 13.94
CA PHE A 4 -8.61 2.35 14.89
C PHE A 4 -7.59 2.99 15.83
N HIS A 5 -6.61 3.69 15.28
CA HIS A 5 -5.59 4.40 16.09
C HIS A 5 -6.17 5.52 16.95
N TYR A 6 -7.26 6.14 16.56
CA TYR A 6 -7.98 7.10 17.38
C TYR A 6 -8.59 6.47 18.62
N ARG A 7 -9.15 5.25 18.46
CA ARG A 7 -9.75 4.49 19.57
C ARG A 7 -8.74 3.73 20.41
N GLN A 8 -7.63 3.33 19.81
CA GLN A 8 -6.55 2.56 20.42
C GLN A 8 -5.21 3.17 19.98
N PRO A 9 -4.84 4.35 20.51
CA PRO A 9 -3.62 5.01 20.10
C PRO A 9 -2.41 4.19 20.47
N PRO A 10 -1.47 4.03 19.54
CA PRO A 10 -0.19 3.40 19.84
C PRO A 10 0.60 4.20 20.87
N PRO A 11 1.44 3.55 21.69
CA PRO A 11 2.05 4.17 22.88
C PRO A 11 3.13 5.22 22.58
N TYR A 12 3.60 5.36 21.33
CA TYR A 12 4.68 6.31 21.02
C TYR A 12 4.34 7.76 21.41
N PHE A 13 3.11 8.20 21.18
CA PHE A 13 2.68 9.56 21.50
C PHE A 13 2.07 9.70 22.91
N ASP A 14 1.84 8.60 23.62
CA ASP A 14 1.26 8.57 24.97
C ASP A 14 0.01 9.46 25.12
N VAL A 15 -0.96 9.26 24.23
CA VAL A 15 -2.21 10.04 24.21
C VAL A 15 -3.40 9.20 24.64
N ALA A 16 -4.37 9.82 25.31
CA ALA A 16 -5.59 9.14 25.71
C ALA A 16 -6.48 8.79 24.53
N ALA A 17 -7.04 7.59 24.52
CA ALA A 17 -7.98 7.14 23.49
C ALA A 17 -9.17 8.09 23.35
N GLY A 18 -9.54 8.41 22.11
CA GLY A 18 -10.67 9.29 21.81
C GLY A 18 -10.44 10.76 22.11
N SER A 19 -9.25 11.16 22.55
CA SER A 19 -8.91 12.56 22.82
C SER A 19 -8.65 13.34 21.51
N GLU A 20 -8.61 14.67 21.62
CA GLU A 20 -8.23 15.52 20.49
C GLU A 20 -6.79 15.23 20.03
N ALA A 21 -5.87 15.00 20.97
CA ALA A 21 -4.50 14.61 20.66
C ALA A 21 -4.41 13.26 19.94
N ALA A 22 -5.32 12.33 20.22
CA ALA A 22 -5.39 11.04 19.52
C ALA A 22 -5.74 11.18 18.04
N ILE A 23 -6.36 12.27 17.59
CA ILE A 23 -6.62 12.55 16.18
C ILE A 23 -5.29 12.72 15.44
N GLY A 24 -4.40 13.57 15.95
CA GLY A 24 -3.08 13.81 15.37
C GLY A 24 -2.25 12.53 15.35
N ALA A 25 -2.17 11.82 16.47
CA ALA A 25 -1.47 10.53 16.56
C ALA A 25 -2.00 9.51 15.54
N ALA A 26 -3.31 9.37 15.41
CA ALA A 26 -3.95 8.46 14.47
C ALA A 26 -3.61 8.77 13.01
N LEU A 27 -3.60 10.03 12.63
CA LEU A 27 -3.22 10.46 11.28
C LEU A 27 -1.73 10.22 11.01
N VAL A 28 -0.86 10.52 11.97
CA VAL A 28 0.58 10.26 11.85
C VAL A 28 0.86 8.77 11.68
N TYR A 29 0.20 7.90 12.45
CA TYR A 29 0.36 6.45 12.29
C TYR A 29 -0.16 5.94 10.95
N ALA A 30 -1.27 6.46 10.45
CA ALA A 30 -1.73 6.12 9.10
C ALA A 30 -0.70 6.53 8.03
N LEU A 31 -0.09 7.71 8.15
CA LEU A 31 1.01 8.14 7.28
C LEU A 31 2.27 7.30 7.47
N PHE A 32 2.58 6.88 8.70
CA PHE A 32 3.74 6.04 8.99
C PHE A 32 3.62 4.67 8.34
N HIS A 33 2.44 4.04 8.39
CA HIS A 33 2.22 2.74 7.77
C HIS A 33 2.11 2.78 6.24
N TRP A 34 1.54 3.84 5.66
CA TRP A 34 1.25 3.92 4.22
C TRP A 34 2.05 4.98 3.47
N GLY A 35 2.93 5.70 4.17
CA GLY A 35 3.77 6.75 3.60
C GLY A 35 5.14 6.25 3.15
N LEU A 36 6.19 6.92 3.63
CA LEU A 36 7.58 6.69 3.19
C LEU A 36 8.04 5.25 3.38
N SER A 37 7.69 4.58 4.48
CA SER A 37 8.09 3.19 4.74
C SER A 37 7.61 2.26 3.63
N ALA A 38 6.30 2.29 3.33
CA ALA A 38 5.69 1.47 2.30
C ALA A 38 6.26 1.76 0.91
N TRP A 39 6.34 3.03 0.53
CA TRP A 39 6.82 3.41 -0.80
C TRP A 39 8.32 3.23 -0.96
N SER A 40 9.11 3.32 0.12
CA SER A 40 10.55 3.01 0.08
C SER A 40 10.80 1.54 -0.23
N ALA A 41 10.01 0.62 0.31
CA ALA A 41 10.12 -0.80 -0.01
C ALA A 41 9.93 -1.07 -1.51
N TYR A 42 8.92 -0.44 -2.13
CA TYR A 42 8.74 -0.54 -3.59
C TYR A 42 9.86 0.16 -4.38
N ALA A 43 10.31 1.33 -3.93
CA ALA A 43 11.33 2.12 -4.62
C ALA A 43 12.70 1.44 -4.61
N VAL A 44 13.09 0.81 -3.51
CA VAL A 44 14.38 0.10 -3.36
C VAL A 44 14.52 -1.02 -4.39
N LEU A 45 13.44 -1.69 -4.75
CA LEU A 45 13.44 -2.72 -5.79
C LEU A 45 13.11 -2.14 -7.17
N GLY A 46 12.10 -1.30 -7.26
CA GLY A 46 11.57 -0.80 -8.53
C GLY A 46 12.55 0.09 -9.29
N ILE A 47 13.28 0.97 -8.60
CA ILE A 47 14.23 1.88 -9.25
C ILE A 47 15.42 1.10 -9.86
N PRO A 48 16.11 0.17 -9.15
CA PRO A 48 17.16 -0.63 -9.76
C PRO A 48 16.63 -1.52 -10.91
N ILE A 49 15.47 -2.16 -10.76
CA ILE A 49 14.88 -2.95 -11.84
C ILE A 49 14.67 -2.08 -13.08
N ALA A 50 14.05 -0.91 -12.92
CA ALA A 50 13.82 0.02 -14.02
C ALA A 50 15.14 0.43 -14.70
N TYR A 51 16.16 0.78 -13.92
CA TYR A 51 17.48 1.12 -14.45
C TYR A 51 18.10 -0.02 -15.26
N PHE A 52 18.14 -1.24 -14.70
CA PHE A 52 18.74 -2.37 -15.43
C PHE A 52 17.94 -2.76 -16.67
N VAL A 53 16.62 -2.72 -16.62
CA VAL A 53 15.77 -3.07 -17.76
C VAL A 53 15.83 -2.02 -18.86
N PHE A 54 15.64 -0.74 -18.52
CA PHE A 54 15.49 0.31 -19.54
C PHE A 54 16.83 0.89 -19.99
N GLU A 55 17.83 0.98 -19.10
CA GLU A 55 19.14 1.57 -19.44
C GLU A 55 20.19 0.53 -19.80
N ARG A 56 20.08 -0.69 -19.29
CA ARG A 56 21.07 -1.76 -19.51
C ARG A 56 20.56 -2.92 -20.34
N GLY A 57 19.29 -2.92 -20.74
CA GLY A 57 18.69 -3.96 -21.58
C GLY A 57 18.53 -5.31 -20.87
N ALA A 58 18.57 -5.35 -19.55
CA ALA A 58 18.33 -6.57 -18.78
C ALA A 58 16.88 -7.05 -18.93
N PRO A 59 16.59 -8.34 -18.76
CA PRO A 59 15.23 -8.84 -18.80
C PRO A 59 14.39 -8.27 -17.64
N LEU A 60 13.09 -8.08 -17.86
CA LEU A 60 12.15 -7.57 -16.85
C LEU A 60 11.86 -8.67 -15.81
N ARG A 61 12.72 -8.78 -14.83
CA ARG A 61 12.60 -9.70 -13.69
C ARG A 61 13.36 -9.17 -12.45
N VAL A 62 13.00 -9.64 -11.28
CA VAL A 62 13.59 -9.16 -10.03
C VAL A 62 15.07 -9.53 -9.94
N SER A 63 15.46 -10.70 -10.41
CA SER A 63 16.86 -11.13 -10.39
C SER A 63 17.81 -10.23 -11.18
N SER A 64 17.30 -9.36 -12.06
CA SER A 64 18.12 -8.39 -12.81
C SER A 64 18.90 -7.43 -11.91
N ILE A 65 18.43 -7.17 -10.69
CA ILE A 65 19.15 -6.36 -9.70
C ILE A 65 20.41 -7.04 -9.14
N LEU A 66 20.54 -8.35 -9.34
CA LEU A 66 21.70 -9.12 -8.86
C LEU A 66 22.87 -9.07 -9.84
N THR A 67 22.64 -8.65 -11.09
CA THR A 67 23.69 -8.66 -12.13
C THR A 67 24.94 -7.85 -11.81
N PRO A 68 24.89 -6.70 -11.10
CA PRO A 68 26.09 -5.98 -10.71
C PRO A 68 26.99 -6.75 -9.74
N PHE A 69 26.40 -7.66 -8.96
CA PHE A 69 27.11 -8.42 -7.92
C PHE A 69 27.56 -9.80 -8.41
N LEU A 70 26.76 -10.44 -9.26
CA LEU A 70 26.94 -11.82 -9.67
C LEU A 70 27.32 -11.99 -11.15
N GLY A 71 27.36 -10.89 -11.93
CA GLY A 71 27.58 -10.91 -13.36
C GLY A 71 26.32 -11.22 -14.17
N ALA A 72 26.36 -10.92 -15.48
CA ALA A 72 25.19 -11.13 -16.38
C ALA A 72 24.83 -12.62 -16.54
N ASP A 73 25.83 -13.51 -16.53
CA ASP A 73 25.64 -14.96 -16.65
C ASP A 73 24.83 -15.56 -15.48
N SER A 74 24.78 -14.83 -14.35
CA SER A 74 24.01 -15.25 -13.19
C SER A 74 22.50 -15.27 -13.43
N LEU A 75 22.01 -14.54 -14.44
CA LEU A 75 20.57 -14.49 -14.75
C LEU A 75 19.99 -15.85 -15.09
N ASP A 76 20.77 -16.76 -15.64
CA ASP A 76 20.34 -18.13 -15.97
C ASP A 76 20.65 -19.14 -14.85
N SER A 77 21.17 -18.66 -13.73
CA SER A 77 21.52 -19.50 -12.58
C SER A 77 20.27 -19.98 -11.84
N PRO A 78 20.32 -21.13 -11.14
CA PRO A 78 19.24 -21.61 -10.28
C PRO A 78 18.86 -20.60 -9.18
N TRP A 79 19.80 -19.80 -8.71
CA TRP A 79 19.53 -18.77 -7.70
C TRP A 79 18.67 -17.63 -8.25
N SER A 80 18.95 -17.17 -9.46
CA SER A 80 18.12 -16.14 -10.10
C SER A 80 16.72 -16.65 -10.39
N GLN A 81 16.59 -17.89 -10.84
CA GLN A 81 15.29 -18.55 -11.03
C GLN A 81 14.52 -18.71 -9.70
N PHE A 82 15.21 -19.03 -8.62
CA PHE A 82 14.61 -19.11 -7.30
C PHE A 82 14.09 -17.74 -6.83
N VAL A 83 14.89 -16.67 -6.96
CA VAL A 83 14.51 -15.30 -6.61
C VAL A 83 13.29 -14.85 -7.42
N ASP A 84 13.29 -15.06 -8.74
CA ASP A 84 12.19 -14.69 -9.60
C ASP A 84 10.90 -15.47 -9.27
N THR A 85 11.04 -16.77 -8.98
CA THR A 85 9.91 -17.62 -8.55
C THR A 85 9.34 -17.13 -7.22
N LEU A 86 10.20 -16.84 -6.25
CA LEU A 86 9.79 -16.31 -4.95
C LEU A 86 9.07 -14.95 -5.11
N ALA A 87 9.59 -14.08 -5.96
CA ALA A 87 8.97 -12.78 -6.27
C ALA A 87 7.56 -12.94 -6.87
N VAL A 88 7.37 -13.92 -7.75
CA VAL A 88 6.04 -14.23 -8.32
C VAL A 88 5.08 -14.71 -7.23
N PHE A 89 5.51 -15.63 -6.37
CA PHE A 89 4.68 -16.12 -5.26
C PHE A 89 4.31 -14.99 -4.27
N ALA A 90 5.28 -14.15 -3.91
CA ALA A 90 5.05 -12.99 -3.04
C ALA A 90 4.05 -12.01 -3.68
N THR A 91 4.19 -11.72 -4.96
CA THR A 91 3.28 -10.85 -5.71
C THR A 91 1.86 -11.42 -5.74
N ILE A 92 1.71 -12.71 -6.04
CA ILE A 92 0.39 -13.37 -6.07
C ILE A 92 -0.25 -13.29 -4.69
N GLY A 93 0.50 -13.60 -3.62
CA GLY A 93 0.01 -13.52 -2.24
C GLY A 93 -0.45 -12.11 -1.85
N GLY A 94 0.38 -11.11 -2.13
CA GLY A 94 0.07 -9.70 -1.84
C GLY A 94 -1.14 -9.20 -2.61
N VAL A 95 -1.24 -9.50 -3.90
CA VAL A 95 -2.39 -9.12 -4.73
C VAL A 95 -3.66 -9.83 -4.26
N ALA A 96 -3.61 -11.13 -3.95
CA ALA A 96 -4.76 -11.89 -3.47
C ALA A 96 -5.29 -11.32 -2.14
N THR A 97 -4.41 -11.01 -1.20
CA THR A 97 -4.77 -10.37 0.08
C THR A 97 -5.41 -9.00 -0.14
N SER A 98 -4.83 -8.17 -1.00
CA SER A 98 -5.37 -6.84 -1.31
C SER A 98 -6.76 -6.91 -1.94
N ILE A 99 -6.97 -7.82 -2.90
CA ILE A 99 -8.29 -8.04 -3.53
C ILE A 99 -9.31 -8.52 -2.49
N ALA A 100 -8.93 -9.42 -1.59
CA ALA A 100 -9.82 -9.91 -0.54
C ALA A 100 -10.27 -8.77 0.39
N LEU A 101 -9.33 -7.93 0.85
CA LEU A 101 -9.61 -6.77 1.71
C LEU A 101 -10.52 -5.75 1.01
N VAL A 102 -10.21 -5.40 -0.25
CA VAL A 102 -11.03 -4.46 -1.05
C VAL A 102 -12.43 -5.02 -1.28
N SER A 103 -12.55 -6.33 -1.57
CA SER A 103 -13.84 -7.02 -1.72
C SER A 103 -14.68 -6.89 -0.44
N GLN A 104 -14.09 -7.19 0.71
CA GLN A 104 -14.78 -7.09 1.99
C GLN A 104 -15.21 -5.65 2.30
N GLN A 105 -14.33 -4.68 2.10
CA GLN A 105 -14.65 -3.27 2.33
C GLN A 105 -15.78 -2.79 1.42
N PHE A 106 -15.74 -3.13 0.12
CA PHE A 106 -16.76 -2.75 -0.84
C PHE A 106 -18.12 -3.35 -0.47
N LEU A 107 -18.17 -4.66 -0.20
CA LEU A 107 -19.42 -5.36 0.10
C LEU A 107 -20.03 -4.89 1.43
N THR A 108 -19.20 -4.65 2.45
CA THR A 108 -19.66 -4.04 3.71
C THR A 108 -20.18 -2.62 3.49
N GLY A 109 -19.55 -1.85 2.61
CA GLY A 109 -20.04 -0.52 2.21
C GLY A 109 -21.38 -0.57 1.52
N VAL A 110 -21.60 -1.54 0.63
CA VAL A 110 -22.89 -1.77 -0.05
C VAL A 110 -23.99 -2.15 0.95
N GLU A 111 -23.69 -3.06 1.86
CA GLU A 111 -24.62 -3.45 2.92
C GLU A 111 -24.98 -2.28 3.83
N PHE A 112 -23.97 -1.52 4.26
CA PHE A 112 -24.18 -0.34 5.11
C PHE A 112 -25.03 0.75 4.43
N GLN A 113 -24.76 1.03 3.15
CA GLN A 113 -25.41 2.14 2.42
C GLN A 113 -26.82 1.78 1.92
N TRP A 114 -27.01 0.55 1.48
CA TRP A 114 -28.26 0.13 0.81
C TRP A 114 -28.98 -1.04 1.49
N GLY A 115 -28.45 -1.56 2.60
CA GLY A 115 -29.07 -2.68 3.32
C GLY A 115 -29.05 -3.99 2.53
N VAL A 116 -28.21 -4.12 1.52
CA VAL A 116 -28.13 -5.32 0.67
C VAL A 116 -27.01 -6.23 1.19
N PRO A 117 -27.36 -7.33 1.88
CA PRO A 117 -26.35 -8.28 2.36
C PRO A 117 -25.66 -8.97 1.17
N PRO A 118 -24.33 -9.13 1.17
CA PRO A 118 -23.59 -9.66 0.03
C PRO A 118 -23.87 -11.13 -0.29
N GLY A 119 -24.45 -11.87 0.65
CA GLY A 119 -24.65 -13.32 0.52
C GLY A 119 -23.35 -14.07 0.27
N ASN A 120 -23.43 -15.39 0.14
CA ASN A 120 -22.23 -16.23 -0.05
C ASN A 120 -21.54 -16.02 -1.41
N MET A 121 -22.27 -15.55 -2.41
CA MET A 121 -21.74 -15.33 -3.77
C MET A 121 -21.21 -13.92 -3.99
N GLY A 122 -21.52 -12.96 -3.12
CA GLY A 122 -21.07 -11.58 -3.25
C GLY A 122 -19.55 -11.44 -3.43
N PRO A 123 -18.72 -12.00 -2.53
CA PRO A 123 -17.26 -11.96 -2.69
C PRO A 123 -16.77 -12.61 -3.99
N VAL A 124 -17.34 -13.75 -4.37
CA VAL A 124 -16.97 -14.48 -5.59
C VAL A 124 -17.26 -13.64 -6.85
N LEU A 125 -18.45 -13.03 -6.92
CA LEU A 125 -18.84 -12.19 -8.05
C LEU A 125 -17.99 -10.91 -8.13
N PHE A 126 -17.71 -10.29 -6.99
CA PHE A 126 -16.90 -9.08 -6.95
C PHE A 126 -15.44 -9.36 -7.36
N VAL A 127 -14.83 -10.39 -6.76
CA VAL A 127 -13.45 -10.80 -7.08
C VAL A 127 -13.35 -11.26 -8.54
N GLY A 128 -14.33 -12.04 -9.01
CA GLY A 128 -14.40 -12.49 -10.40
C GLY A 128 -14.51 -11.33 -11.39
N GLY A 129 -15.31 -10.31 -11.05
CA GLY A 129 -15.42 -9.07 -11.84
C GLY A 129 -14.10 -8.30 -11.91
N LEU A 130 -13.44 -8.09 -10.77
CA LEU A 130 -12.13 -7.45 -10.72
C LEU A 130 -11.07 -8.25 -11.50
N ALA A 131 -11.02 -9.56 -11.30
CA ALA A 131 -10.08 -10.43 -12.02
C ALA A 131 -10.30 -10.35 -13.54
N THR A 132 -11.56 -10.31 -13.98
CA THR A 132 -11.90 -10.12 -15.40
C THR A 132 -11.34 -8.80 -15.94
N VAL A 133 -11.54 -7.69 -15.21
CA VAL A 133 -10.99 -6.38 -15.61
C VAL A 133 -9.46 -6.41 -15.68
N PHE A 134 -8.80 -7.04 -14.71
CA PHE A 134 -7.34 -7.16 -14.72
C PHE A 134 -6.82 -8.01 -15.89
N VAL A 135 -7.46 -9.15 -16.16
CA VAL A 135 -7.09 -10.02 -17.28
C VAL A 135 -7.28 -9.30 -18.61
N LEU A 136 -8.43 -8.67 -18.83
CA LEU A 136 -8.69 -7.89 -20.05
C LEU A 136 -7.71 -6.74 -20.21
N SER A 137 -7.35 -6.06 -19.12
CA SER A 137 -6.34 -5.01 -19.13
C SER A 137 -4.96 -5.56 -19.50
N ALA A 138 -4.56 -6.68 -18.92
CA ALA A 138 -3.26 -7.30 -19.19
C ALA A 138 -3.16 -7.81 -20.63
N VAL A 139 -4.19 -8.48 -21.14
CA VAL A 139 -4.24 -9.00 -22.50
C VAL A 139 -4.24 -7.88 -23.56
N SER A 140 -4.88 -6.74 -23.25
CA SER A 140 -4.87 -5.56 -24.14
C SER A 140 -3.51 -4.84 -24.23
N GLY A 141 -2.53 -5.28 -23.45
CA GLY A 141 -1.14 -4.84 -23.46
C GLY A 141 -0.82 -3.68 -22.52
N LEU A 142 0.46 -3.63 -22.12
CA LEU A 142 0.99 -2.70 -21.13
C LEU A 142 0.67 -1.22 -21.46
N HIS A 143 0.85 -0.83 -22.73
CA HIS A 143 0.67 0.56 -23.14
C HIS A 143 -0.80 0.98 -23.35
N ARG A 144 -1.68 0.05 -23.64
CA ARG A 144 -3.09 0.37 -23.93
C ARG A 144 -4.01 0.11 -22.74
N GLY A 145 -3.95 -1.07 -22.15
CA GLY A 145 -4.83 -1.46 -21.06
C GLY A 145 -4.40 -0.86 -19.72
N ILE A 146 -3.22 -1.22 -19.26
CA ILE A 146 -2.74 -0.83 -17.93
C ILE A 146 -2.62 0.70 -17.81
N ARG A 147 -2.04 1.37 -18.82
CA ARG A 147 -1.90 2.84 -18.80
C ARG A 147 -3.24 3.57 -18.73
N ARG A 148 -4.27 3.07 -19.45
CA ARG A 148 -5.60 3.70 -19.42
C ARG A 148 -6.28 3.55 -18.08
N ILE A 149 -6.22 2.35 -17.50
CA ILE A 149 -6.80 2.11 -16.16
C ILE A 149 -6.06 2.91 -15.09
N ALA A 150 -4.72 2.96 -15.15
CA ALA A 150 -3.94 3.78 -14.25
C ALA A 150 -4.29 5.27 -14.38
N GLY A 151 -4.41 5.78 -15.61
CA GLY A 151 -4.82 7.17 -15.86
C GLY A 151 -6.22 7.48 -15.34
N LEU A 152 -7.19 6.58 -15.56
CA LEU A 152 -8.53 6.71 -15.01
C LEU A 152 -8.51 6.74 -13.48
N ASN A 153 -7.72 5.87 -12.85
CA ASN A 153 -7.59 5.84 -11.39
C ASN A 153 -7.04 7.16 -10.82
N VAL A 154 -6.03 7.75 -11.47
CA VAL A 154 -5.49 9.07 -11.06
C VAL A 154 -6.56 10.16 -11.16
N VAL A 155 -7.33 10.18 -12.24
CA VAL A 155 -8.43 11.16 -12.41
C VAL A 155 -9.50 10.97 -11.35
N LEU A 156 -9.95 9.73 -11.12
CA LEU A 156 -10.97 9.43 -10.09
C LEU A 156 -10.46 9.79 -8.69
N PHE A 157 -9.21 9.50 -8.38
CA PHE A 157 -8.61 9.89 -7.12
C PHE A 157 -8.56 11.42 -6.94
N GLY A 158 -8.16 12.16 -7.98
CA GLY A 158 -8.16 13.62 -7.98
C GLY A 158 -9.57 14.21 -7.79
N LEU A 159 -10.57 13.67 -8.50
CA LEU A 159 -11.96 14.09 -8.36
C LEU A 159 -12.51 13.79 -6.96
N PHE A 160 -12.19 12.64 -6.40
CA PHE A 160 -12.58 12.28 -5.05
C PHE A 160 -11.96 13.22 -4.00
N GLY A 161 -10.66 13.51 -4.13
CA GLY A 161 -9.98 14.49 -3.27
C GLY A 161 -10.58 15.89 -3.37
N ALA A 162 -10.87 16.34 -4.60
CA ALA A 162 -11.53 17.64 -4.82
C ALA A 162 -12.95 17.67 -4.21
N LEU A 163 -13.71 16.58 -4.35
CA LEU A 163 -15.04 16.45 -3.74
C LEU A 163 -14.95 16.52 -2.21
N LEU A 164 -14.03 15.79 -1.60
CA LEU A 164 -13.81 15.83 -0.15
C LEU A 164 -13.47 17.24 0.34
N LEU A 165 -12.64 17.98 -0.38
CA LEU A 165 -12.32 19.37 -0.06
C LEU A 165 -13.51 20.32 -0.33
N ALA A 166 -14.37 20.03 -1.29
CA ALA A 166 -15.52 20.87 -1.62
C ALA A 166 -16.67 20.71 -0.62
N VAL A 167 -16.96 19.49 -0.19
CA VAL A 167 -18.14 19.15 0.63
C VAL A 167 -17.77 18.86 2.08
N GLY A 168 -16.55 18.39 2.32
CA GLY A 168 -16.06 18.00 3.64
C GLY A 168 -15.63 19.18 4.53
N PRO A 169 -15.22 18.90 5.76
CA PRO A 169 -14.74 19.90 6.71
C PRO A 169 -13.32 20.39 6.33
N ARG A 170 -13.24 21.33 5.40
CA ARG A 170 -11.98 21.82 4.80
C ARG A 170 -10.93 22.23 5.84
N GLY A 171 -11.34 23.00 6.86
CA GLY A 171 -10.43 23.43 7.94
C GLY A 171 -9.79 22.22 8.61
N PHE A 172 -10.60 21.26 9.01
CA PHE A 172 -10.09 20.02 9.62
C PHE A 172 -9.14 19.27 8.69
N ILE A 173 -9.50 19.11 7.41
CA ILE A 173 -8.68 18.36 6.44
C ILE A 173 -7.34 19.05 6.22
N VAL A 174 -7.33 20.37 6.03
CA VAL A 174 -6.11 21.12 5.73
C VAL A 174 -5.26 21.30 6.98
N ASP A 175 -5.85 21.72 8.09
CA ASP A 175 -5.10 22.02 9.31
C ASP A 175 -4.57 20.74 9.96
N ARG A 176 -5.44 19.77 10.23
CA ARG A 176 -5.04 18.49 10.84
C ARG A 176 -4.21 17.61 9.91
N GLY A 177 -4.51 17.64 8.60
CA GLY A 177 -3.71 16.94 7.59
C GLY A 177 -2.30 17.54 7.49
N GLY A 178 -2.19 18.87 7.46
CA GLY A 178 -0.90 19.57 7.43
C GLY A 178 -0.07 19.33 8.69
N GLU A 179 -0.68 19.45 9.87
CA GLU A 179 -0.04 19.13 11.14
C GLU A 179 0.45 17.67 11.20
N ALA A 180 -0.38 16.73 10.74
CA ALA A 180 -0.02 15.31 10.71
C ALA A 180 1.16 15.02 9.78
N VAL A 181 1.20 15.64 8.58
CA VAL A 181 2.34 15.49 7.66
C VAL A 181 3.61 16.06 8.28
N GLY A 182 3.55 17.25 8.88
CA GLY A 182 4.71 17.86 9.56
C GLY A 182 5.21 16.99 10.71
N SER A 183 4.30 16.55 11.57
CA SER A 183 4.60 15.66 12.69
C SER A 183 5.17 14.31 12.21
N TYR A 184 4.61 13.73 11.16
CA TYR A 184 5.11 12.50 10.56
C TYR A 184 6.57 12.63 10.11
N LEU A 185 6.92 13.69 9.40
CA LEU A 185 8.29 13.91 8.92
C LEU A 185 9.28 14.06 10.07
N VAL A 186 8.89 14.79 11.14
CA VAL A 186 9.74 14.96 12.33
C VAL A 186 9.92 13.64 13.09
N HIS A 187 8.85 12.87 13.21
CA HIS A 187 8.84 11.64 14.02
C HIS A 187 9.17 10.38 13.23
N PHE A 188 9.37 10.45 11.91
CA PHE A 188 9.57 9.29 11.06
C PHE A 188 10.70 8.38 11.55
N ILE A 189 11.90 8.92 11.78
CA ILE A 189 13.04 8.14 12.26
C ILE A 189 12.83 7.66 13.71
N PRO A 190 12.46 8.52 14.68
CA PRO A 190 12.16 8.06 16.03
C PRO A 190 11.10 6.95 16.09
N MET A 191 10.00 7.05 15.33
CA MET A 191 8.97 6.02 15.27
C MET A 191 9.48 4.72 14.65
N SER A 192 10.31 4.80 13.61
CA SER A 192 10.90 3.63 12.96
C SER A 192 11.86 2.86 13.87
N LEU A 193 12.46 3.54 14.83
CA LEU A 193 13.41 2.97 15.81
C LEU A 193 12.78 2.76 17.19
N TYR A 194 11.49 3.05 17.34
CA TYR A 194 10.82 2.92 18.62
C TYR A 194 10.72 1.47 19.07
N ALA A 195 11.35 1.17 20.20
CA ALA A 195 11.55 -0.18 20.71
C ALA A 195 11.24 -0.28 22.20
N SER A 196 10.14 0.31 22.69
CA SER A 196 9.75 0.20 24.07
C SER A 196 8.43 -0.56 24.28
N GLY A 197 8.44 -1.49 25.24
CA GLY A 197 7.28 -2.25 25.67
C GLY A 197 6.83 -3.35 24.69
N SER A 198 5.65 -3.91 24.95
CA SER A 198 5.03 -4.98 24.15
C SER A 198 4.65 -4.56 22.71
N TRP A 199 4.61 -3.27 22.46
CA TRP A 199 4.24 -2.69 21.19
C TRP A 199 5.29 -2.80 20.09
N VAL A 200 6.53 -3.04 20.43
CA VAL A 200 7.55 -3.37 19.44
C VAL A 200 7.12 -4.55 18.58
N THR A 201 6.53 -5.57 19.22
CA THR A 201 6.08 -6.77 18.51
C THR A 201 4.83 -6.53 17.67
N GLU A 202 3.94 -5.63 18.07
CA GLU A 202 2.65 -5.47 17.36
C GLU A 202 2.69 -4.44 16.24
N TRP A 203 3.46 -3.34 16.40
CA TRP A 203 3.43 -2.21 15.47
C TRP A 203 4.74 -1.95 14.75
N THR A 204 5.84 -1.92 15.47
CA THR A 204 7.15 -1.68 14.85
C THR A 204 7.60 -2.92 14.07
N VAL A 205 7.48 -4.11 14.66
CA VAL A 205 7.79 -5.37 13.97
C VAL A 205 6.81 -5.64 12.84
N TRP A 206 5.52 -5.31 13.03
CA TRP A 206 4.53 -5.41 11.97
C TRP A 206 4.90 -4.51 10.78
N ASN A 207 5.26 -3.27 11.03
CA ASN A 207 5.68 -2.34 9.98
C ASN A 207 6.95 -2.84 9.27
N TRP A 208 7.93 -3.37 10.02
CA TRP A 208 9.13 -3.95 9.43
C TRP A 208 8.84 -5.24 8.66
N ALA A 209 8.11 -6.17 9.25
CA ALA A 209 7.79 -7.45 8.61
C ALA A 209 6.87 -7.31 7.40
N TRP A 210 6.04 -6.27 7.36
CA TRP A 210 5.12 -6.02 6.25
C TRP A 210 5.82 -5.39 5.04
N TRP A 211 6.82 -4.53 5.28
CA TRP A 211 7.44 -3.75 4.23
C TRP A 211 8.87 -4.20 3.88
N PHE A 212 9.50 -5.03 4.69
CA PHE A 212 10.84 -5.57 4.48
C PHE A 212 10.82 -7.09 4.40
#